data_9e579395a22c3a689c57aa00d064c35a
#
_entry.id   9e579395a22c3a689c57aa00d064c35a
#
_cell.length_a   1.000
_cell.length_b   1.000
_cell.length_c   1.000
_cell.angle_alpha   90.00
_cell.angle_beta   90.00
_cell.angle_gamma   90.00
#
_symmetry.space_group_name_H-M   'P 1'
#
loop_
_entity.id
_entity.type
_entity.pdbx_description
1 polymer ?
#
loop_
_entity_poly.entity_id
_entity_poly.type
_entity_poly.pdbx_seq_one_letter_code
_entity_poly.pdbx_strand_id
1 'polypeptide(L)'
;MTDRNNRPRAGNTVPEARVTGMFDSIAPVYDRINTLMTGGLDGRWRRAAVKAAGLTRGGRALDVACGTGKLTAALARAVGPDGVVLGVDLSPVMLIEARRAYGDLAGVEFVLGNALALPVADGSFDAATIAFGLRNLASFEDGFREMARAVRVGGRVVCLELSVPPSRLLGKFYSGIFRVSAPAMGAIFRRRAEYTYLPHSLDDFPTAEAIAVTMERAGLRDVGFSRLAFGAAALHVGTVAGPTTP
;
A
#
# COMPACT_ATOMS: atom_id res chain seq x y z
N MET A 1 -2.07 8.49 -35.92
CA MET A 1 -2.77 9.19 -34.81
C MET A 1 -2.03 8.88 -33.54
N THR A 2 -1.34 9.87 -33.11
CA THR A 2 -0.19 9.96 -32.22
C THR A 2 -0.49 9.62 -30.78
N ASP A 3 0.32 8.76 -30.29
CA ASP A 3 0.88 8.56 -28.93
C ASP A 3 0.67 9.75 -27.97
N ARG A 4 -0.47 9.74 -27.25
CA ARG A 4 -0.64 10.63 -26.10
C ARG A 4 -0.18 9.93 -24.85
N ASN A 5 1.05 10.25 -24.47
CA ASN A 5 1.60 10.04 -23.13
C ASN A 5 1.68 8.60 -22.60
N ASN A 6 2.66 7.85 -23.10
CA ASN A 6 3.17 6.66 -22.44
C ASN A 6 4.13 7.02 -21.26
N ARG A 7 3.85 8.10 -20.52
CA ARG A 7 4.53 8.35 -19.25
C ARG A 7 3.70 7.70 -18.15
N PRO A 8 4.27 6.78 -17.38
CA PRO A 8 3.58 6.19 -16.24
C PRO A 8 3.12 7.32 -15.31
N ARG A 9 1.93 7.17 -14.74
CA ARG A 9 1.35 8.11 -13.76
C ARG A 9 2.34 8.34 -12.62
N ALA A 10 2.58 9.58 -12.26
CA ALA A 10 3.43 9.95 -11.12
C ALA A 10 2.66 9.95 -9.78
N GLY A 11 1.32 9.86 -9.84
CA GLY A 11 0.43 9.89 -8.69
C GLY A 11 -1.03 9.84 -9.07
N ASN A 12 -1.91 9.84 -8.07
CA ASN A 12 -3.36 9.92 -8.27
C ASN A 12 -3.78 11.35 -8.65
N THR A 13 -4.65 11.48 -9.64
CA THR A 13 -5.18 12.78 -10.08
C THR A 13 -6.53 13.14 -9.43
N VAL A 14 -7.12 12.20 -8.68
CA VAL A 14 -8.36 12.43 -7.94
C VAL A 14 -8.04 13.19 -6.66
N PRO A 15 -8.78 14.27 -6.32
CA PRO A 15 -8.56 15.02 -5.09
C PRO A 15 -8.60 14.13 -3.84
N GLU A 16 -7.67 14.34 -2.90
CA GLU A 16 -7.56 13.54 -1.66
C GLU A 16 -8.87 13.46 -0.88
N ALA A 17 -9.59 14.58 -0.74
CA ALA A 17 -10.89 14.61 -0.05
C ALA A 17 -11.92 13.65 -0.68
N ARG A 18 -11.89 13.49 -1.99
CA ARG A 18 -12.79 12.55 -2.69
C ARG A 18 -12.35 11.11 -2.47
N VAL A 19 -11.04 10.86 -2.47
CA VAL A 19 -10.47 9.54 -2.18
C VAL A 19 -10.81 9.15 -0.74
N THR A 20 -10.58 10.04 0.23
CA THR A 20 -10.90 9.81 1.65
C THR A 20 -12.39 9.54 1.85
N GLY A 21 -13.28 10.38 1.29
CA GLY A 21 -14.72 10.17 1.40
C GLY A 21 -15.21 8.86 0.79
N MET A 22 -14.57 8.39 -0.29
CA MET A 22 -14.83 7.07 -0.85
C MET A 22 -14.44 5.96 0.14
N PHE A 23 -13.24 6.02 0.72
CA PHE A 23 -12.78 5.04 1.70
C PHE A 23 -13.61 5.07 2.98
N ASP A 24 -14.00 6.24 3.47
CA ASP A 24 -14.92 6.39 4.60
C ASP A 24 -16.23 5.64 4.35
N SER A 25 -16.77 5.73 3.13
CA SER A 25 -18.05 5.10 2.78
C SER A 25 -17.97 3.58 2.73
N ILE A 26 -16.83 2.99 2.36
CA ILE A 26 -16.67 1.54 2.18
C ILE A 26 -16.00 0.85 3.39
N ALA A 27 -15.47 1.58 4.35
CA ALA A 27 -14.69 1.04 5.47
C ALA A 27 -15.34 -0.18 6.15
N PRO A 28 -16.66 -0.20 6.47
CA PRO A 28 -17.29 -1.34 7.14
C PRO A 28 -17.29 -2.65 6.33
N VAL A 29 -17.19 -2.57 5.01
CA VAL A 29 -17.24 -3.73 4.10
C VAL A 29 -15.93 -3.98 3.36
N TYR A 30 -14.97 -3.05 3.49
CA TYR A 30 -13.72 -2.99 2.73
C TYR A 30 -12.94 -4.32 2.75
N ASP A 31 -12.75 -4.86 3.93
CA ASP A 31 -11.98 -6.10 4.12
C ASP A 31 -12.61 -7.31 3.47
N ARG A 32 -13.94 -7.44 3.59
CA ARG A 32 -14.69 -8.57 3.01
C ARG A 32 -14.60 -8.55 1.49
N ILE A 33 -14.76 -7.37 0.91
CA ILE A 33 -14.72 -7.20 -0.55
C ILE A 33 -13.30 -7.46 -1.07
N ASN A 34 -12.26 -6.92 -0.44
CA ASN A 34 -10.89 -7.15 -0.85
C ASN A 34 -10.49 -8.63 -0.75
N THR A 35 -10.87 -9.32 0.33
CA THR A 35 -10.61 -10.76 0.48
C THR A 35 -11.32 -11.55 -0.63
N LEU A 36 -12.56 -11.21 -0.96
CA LEU A 36 -13.31 -11.90 -2.01
C LEU A 36 -12.73 -11.60 -3.41
N MET A 37 -12.39 -10.33 -3.71
CA MET A 37 -11.79 -9.93 -5.00
C MET A 37 -10.41 -10.56 -5.24
N THR A 38 -9.65 -10.80 -4.19
CA THR A 38 -8.33 -11.44 -4.27
C THR A 38 -8.39 -12.96 -4.14
N GLY A 39 -9.59 -13.55 -4.01
CA GLY A 39 -9.74 -14.98 -3.72
C GLY A 39 -9.06 -15.41 -2.42
N GLY A 40 -8.95 -14.52 -1.44
CA GLY A 40 -8.28 -14.76 -0.15
C GLY A 40 -6.75 -14.68 -0.20
N LEU A 41 -6.16 -14.31 -1.34
CA LEU A 41 -4.71 -14.21 -1.49
C LEU A 41 -4.11 -12.99 -0.77
N ASP A 42 -4.91 -11.95 -0.47
CA ASP A 42 -4.46 -10.74 0.22
C ASP A 42 -3.74 -11.03 1.55
N GLY A 43 -4.21 -12.01 2.30
CA GLY A 43 -3.57 -12.44 3.54
C GLY A 43 -2.17 -13.07 3.32
N ARG A 44 -1.98 -13.84 2.24
CA ARG A 44 -0.66 -14.40 1.88
C ARG A 44 0.29 -13.31 1.41
N TRP A 45 -0.21 -12.34 0.64
CA TRP A 45 0.59 -11.23 0.14
C TRP A 45 1.04 -10.31 1.29
N ARG A 46 0.17 -10.02 2.27
CA ARG A 46 0.55 -9.26 3.47
C ARG A 46 1.62 -9.99 4.29
N ARG A 47 1.53 -11.32 4.44
CA ARG A 47 2.62 -12.10 5.09
C ARG A 47 3.94 -12.00 4.33
N ALA A 48 3.90 -11.99 3.00
CA ALA A 48 5.09 -11.75 2.19
C ALA A 48 5.68 -10.34 2.41
N ALA A 49 4.83 -9.31 2.52
CA ALA A 49 5.26 -7.94 2.84
C ALA A 49 5.90 -7.87 4.24
N VAL A 50 5.30 -8.50 5.25
CA VAL A 50 5.88 -8.57 6.61
C VAL A 50 7.25 -9.23 6.58
N LYS A 51 7.40 -10.36 5.86
CA LYS A 51 8.71 -11.04 5.72
C LYS A 51 9.73 -10.15 5.02
N ALA A 52 9.31 -9.42 3.97
CA ALA A 52 10.16 -8.53 3.21
C ALA A 52 10.62 -7.30 4.03
N ALA A 53 9.82 -6.85 4.99
CA ALA A 53 10.18 -5.77 5.91
C ALA A 53 11.41 -6.09 6.77
N GLY A 54 11.72 -7.38 6.97
CA GLY A 54 12.94 -7.82 7.65
C GLY A 54 13.00 -7.42 9.13
N LEU A 55 11.85 -7.24 9.75
CA LEU A 55 11.73 -6.83 11.15
C LEU A 55 12.19 -7.93 12.11
N THR A 56 12.81 -7.53 13.19
CA THR A 56 13.15 -8.39 14.34
C THR A 56 12.17 -8.18 15.49
N ARG A 57 12.18 -9.08 16.47
CA ARG A 57 11.40 -8.91 17.71
C ARG A 57 11.90 -7.64 18.44
N GLY A 58 10.97 -6.90 19.00
CA GLY A 58 11.24 -5.58 19.61
C GLY A 58 11.43 -4.44 18.60
N GLY A 59 11.37 -4.72 17.29
CA GLY A 59 11.54 -3.73 16.24
C GLY A 59 10.38 -2.73 16.13
N ARG A 60 10.61 -1.67 15.36
CA ARG A 60 9.66 -0.57 15.15
C ARG A 60 9.22 -0.53 13.69
N ALA A 61 7.92 -0.62 13.42
CA ALA A 61 7.37 -0.60 12.07
C ALA A 61 6.35 0.53 11.87
N LEU A 62 6.36 1.09 10.68
CA LEU A 62 5.37 2.06 10.20
C LEU A 62 4.53 1.42 9.10
N ASP A 63 3.22 1.50 9.21
CA ASP A 63 2.26 1.05 8.19
C ASP A 63 1.53 2.26 7.61
N VAL A 64 1.89 2.65 6.40
CA VAL A 64 1.38 3.85 5.73
C VAL A 64 0.16 3.50 4.89
N ALA A 65 -0.88 4.34 4.94
CA ALA A 65 -2.21 4.05 4.41
C ALA A 65 -2.71 2.70 4.95
N CYS A 66 -2.70 2.57 6.28
CA CYS A 66 -2.93 1.29 6.98
C CYS A 66 -4.37 0.78 6.85
N GLY A 67 -5.32 1.65 6.46
CA GLY A 67 -6.73 1.32 6.31
C GLY A 67 -7.31 0.74 7.60
N THR A 68 -7.92 -0.43 7.51
CA THR A 68 -8.50 -1.18 8.62
C THR A 68 -7.48 -1.90 9.51
N GLY A 69 -6.17 -1.69 9.32
CA GLY A 69 -5.10 -2.19 10.19
C GLY A 69 -4.68 -3.64 9.99
N LYS A 70 -5.11 -4.34 8.92
CA LYS A 70 -4.75 -5.75 8.69
C LYS A 70 -3.24 -5.99 8.59
N LEU A 71 -2.51 -5.11 7.87
CA LEU A 71 -1.06 -5.23 7.77
C LEU A 71 -0.39 -4.79 9.06
N THR A 72 -0.87 -3.72 9.70
CA THR A 72 -0.43 -3.26 11.02
C THR A 72 -0.45 -4.39 12.05
N ALA A 73 -1.57 -5.13 12.13
CA ALA A 73 -1.69 -6.29 13.02
C ALA A 73 -0.74 -7.45 12.66
N ALA A 74 -0.46 -7.64 11.37
CA ALA A 74 0.50 -8.66 10.95
C ALA A 74 1.94 -8.26 11.29
N LEU A 75 2.30 -6.98 11.18
CA LEU A 75 3.58 -6.42 11.62
C LEU A 75 3.74 -6.52 13.15
N ALA A 76 2.67 -6.21 13.92
CA ALA A 76 2.69 -6.32 15.38
C ALA A 76 3.01 -7.75 15.85
N ARG A 77 2.43 -8.76 15.20
CA ARG A 77 2.75 -10.17 15.50
C ARG A 77 4.22 -10.50 15.18
N ALA A 78 4.80 -9.88 14.16
CA ALA A 78 6.18 -10.12 13.77
C ALA A 78 7.18 -9.47 14.75
N VAL A 79 6.93 -8.23 15.18
CA VAL A 79 7.81 -7.54 16.14
C VAL A 79 7.60 -8.01 17.58
N GLY A 80 6.44 -8.61 17.88
CA GLY A 80 6.11 -9.11 19.24
C GLY A 80 5.72 -8.00 20.21
N PRO A 81 5.45 -8.37 21.49
CA PRO A 81 4.87 -7.45 22.48
C PRO A 81 5.77 -6.30 22.87
N ASP A 82 7.09 -6.44 22.71
CA ASP A 82 8.09 -5.42 23.01
C ASP A 82 8.35 -4.48 21.81
N GLY A 83 7.75 -4.77 20.66
CA GLY A 83 7.86 -3.97 19.44
C GLY A 83 6.81 -2.87 19.37
N VAL A 84 7.00 -1.95 18.43
CA VAL A 84 6.08 -0.84 18.19
C VAL A 84 5.65 -0.83 16.72
N VAL A 85 4.34 -0.71 16.49
CA VAL A 85 3.80 -0.55 15.13
C VAL A 85 2.84 0.64 15.10
N LEU A 86 3.17 1.62 14.28
CA LEU A 86 2.32 2.77 14.03
C LEU A 86 1.61 2.61 12.69
N GLY A 87 0.29 2.59 12.69
CA GLY A 87 -0.54 2.68 11.50
C GLY A 87 -0.95 4.13 11.25
N VAL A 88 -0.67 4.64 10.04
CA VAL A 88 -1.07 6.00 9.63
C VAL A 88 -2.04 5.90 8.46
N ASP A 89 -3.17 6.58 8.55
CA ASP A 89 -4.15 6.67 7.45
C ASP A 89 -4.78 8.06 7.40
N LEU A 90 -5.24 8.48 6.22
CA LEU A 90 -5.91 9.76 6.01
C LEU A 90 -7.41 9.69 6.32
N SER A 91 -8.00 8.48 6.34
CA SER A 91 -9.42 8.24 6.61
C SER A 91 -9.66 8.02 8.11
N PRO A 92 -10.39 8.93 8.80
CA PRO A 92 -10.74 8.72 10.19
C PRO A 92 -11.65 7.51 10.41
N VAL A 93 -12.49 7.17 9.44
CA VAL A 93 -13.40 6.02 9.53
C VAL A 93 -12.64 4.70 9.42
N MET A 94 -11.62 4.62 8.54
CA MET A 94 -10.71 3.48 8.47
C MET A 94 -10.00 3.27 9.81
N LEU A 95 -9.52 4.35 10.44
CA LEU A 95 -8.86 4.28 11.74
C LEU A 95 -9.78 3.87 12.88
N ILE A 96 -11.07 4.23 12.84
CA ILE A 96 -12.07 3.73 13.78
C ILE A 96 -12.20 2.21 13.66
N GLU A 97 -12.32 1.68 12.45
CA GLU A 97 -12.38 0.23 12.23
C GLU A 97 -11.06 -0.47 12.63
N ALA A 98 -9.92 0.15 12.33
CA ALA A 98 -8.61 -0.38 12.73
C ALA A 98 -8.46 -0.47 14.27
N ARG A 99 -8.80 0.60 14.99
CA ARG A 99 -8.78 0.60 16.47
C ARG A 99 -9.75 -0.40 17.06
N ARG A 100 -10.95 -0.53 16.47
CA ARG A 100 -11.94 -1.51 16.92
C ARG A 100 -11.44 -2.94 16.77
N ALA A 101 -10.72 -3.23 15.67
CA ALA A 101 -10.26 -4.58 15.38
C ALA A 101 -8.94 -4.94 16.06
N TYR A 102 -8.05 -3.97 16.28
CA TYR A 102 -6.65 -4.22 16.65
C TYR A 102 -6.08 -3.24 17.67
N GLY A 103 -6.87 -2.32 18.21
CA GLY A 103 -6.40 -1.32 19.20
C GLY A 103 -5.90 -1.91 20.52
N ASP A 104 -6.33 -3.13 20.85
CA ASP A 104 -5.91 -3.84 22.07
C ASP A 104 -4.57 -4.61 21.88
N LEU A 105 -3.99 -4.63 20.68
CA LEU A 105 -2.70 -5.27 20.46
C LEU A 105 -1.59 -4.43 21.12
N ALA A 106 -0.74 -5.09 21.92
CA ALA A 106 0.39 -4.43 22.56
C ALA A 106 1.31 -3.78 21.53
N GLY A 107 1.74 -2.55 21.79
CA GLY A 107 2.65 -1.80 20.92
C GLY A 107 2.03 -1.29 19.60
N VAL A 108 0.71 -1.40 19.42
CA VAL A 108 0.01 -0.89 18.23
C VAL A 108 -0.65 0.45 18.51
N GLU A 109 -0.41 1.39 17.61
CA GLU A 109 -1.06 2.70 17.63
C GLU A 109 -1.56 3.06 16.22
N PHE A 110 -2.66 3.82 16.16
CA PHE A 110 -3.25 4.31 14.91
C PHE A 110 -3.41 5.82 14.96
N VAL A 111 -2.86 6.52 13.95
CA VAL A 111 -2.81 7.98 13.90
C VAL A 111 -3.35 8.49 12.57
N LEU A 112 -4.12 9.57 12.62
CA LEU A 112 -4.55 10.30 11.44
C LEU A 112 -3.35 11.05 10.86
N GLY A 113 -3.07 10.85 9.57
CA GLY A 113 -1.96 11.52 8.90
C GLY A 113 -1.95 11.30 7.41
N ASN A 114 -1.25 12.22 6.73
CA ASN A 114 -1.04 12.16 5.28
C ASN A 114 0.25 11.38 4.98
N ALA A 115 0.19 10.44 4.05
CA ALA A 115 1.35 9.67 3.59
C ALA A 115 2.44 10.53 2.93
N LEU A 116 2.09 11.73 2.46
CA LEU A 116 3.03 12.71 1.86
C LEU A 116 3.64 13.67 2.90
N ALA A 117 3.20 13.62 4.17
CA ALA A 117 3.71 14.39 5.29
C ALA A 117 3.45 13.59 6.58
N LEU A 118 4.22 12.53 6.78
CA LEU A 118 4.03 11.60 7.89
C LEU A 118 4.31 12.28 9.24
N PRO A 119 3.42 12.14 10.23
CA PRO A 119 3.56 12.79 11.55
C PRO A 119 4.56 12.03 12.45
N VAL A 120 5.74 11.76 11.94
CA VAL A 120 6.78 10.99 12.64
C VAL A 120 8.16 11.61 12.42
N ALA A 121 9.06 11.40 13.37
CA ALA A 121 10.43 11.86 13.29
C ALA A 121 11.25 11.03 12.28
N ASP A 122 12.33 11.63 11.76
CA ASP A 122 13.26 10.99 10.84
C ASP A 122 13.91 9.77 11.51
N GLY A 123 14.11 8.70 10.74
CA GLY A 123 14.85 7.53 11.16
C GLY A 123 14.27 6.79 12.38
N SER A 124 12.99 7.00 12.72
CA SER A 124 12.38 6.46 13.93
C SER A 124 11.85 5.03 13.81
N PHE A 125 11.88 4.45 12.60
CA PHE A 125 11.41 3.08 12.34
C PHE A 125 12.47 2.21 11.67
N ASP A 126 12.39 0.90 11.88
CA ASP A 126 13.25 -0.10 11.20
C ASP A 126 12.74 -0.42 9.79
N ALA A 127 11.43 -0.34 9.60
CA ALA A 127 10.81 -0.49 8.28
C ALA A 127 9.52 0.31 8.17
N ALA A 128 9.22 0.74 6.93
CA ALA A 128 7.92 1.29 6.56
C ALA A 128 7.27 0.41 5.49
N THR A 129 5.96 0.19 5.61
CA THR A 129 5.16 -0.59 4.66
C THR A 129 4.01 0.23 4.10
N ILE A 130 3.62 -0.03 2.86
CA ILE A 130 2.37 0.42 2.27
C ILE A 130 1.75 -0.75 1.50
N ALA A 131 0.49 -1.08 1.78
CA ALA A 131 -0.20 -2.17 1.08
C ALA A 131 -1.54 -1.71 0.49
N PHE A 132 -1.64 -1.76 -0.84
CA PHE A 132 -2.83 -1.38 -1.63
C PHE A 132 -3.25 0.10 -1.45
N GLY A 133 -2.32 0.92 -0.95
CA GLY A 133 -2.51 2.34 -0.71
C GLY A 133 -1.82 3.25 -1.73
N LEU A 134 -0.72 2.80 -2.33
CA LEU A 134 0.15 3.62 -3.18
C LEU A 134 -0.63 4.30 -4.33
N ARG A 135 -1.49 3.56 -5.03
CA ARG A 135 -2.26 4.06 -6.18
C ARG A 135 -3.20 5.23 -5.83
N ASN A 136 -3.44 5.47 -4.55
CA ASN A 136 -4.31 6.54 -4.05
C ASN A 136 -3.54 7.81 -3.67
N LEU A 137 -2.21 7.75 -3.59
CA LEU A 137 -1.37 8.91 -3.24
C LEU A 137 -1.30 9.90 -4.41
N ALA A 138 -1.34 11.19 -4.11
CA ALA A 138 -1.20 12.24 -5.11
C ALA A 138 0.20 12.28 -5.76
N SER A 139 1.24 11.78 -5.05
CA SER A 139 2.60 11.60 -5.56
C SER A 139 3.19 10.31 -5.02
N PHE A 140 3.55 9.39 -5.91
CA PHE A 140 4.17 8.11 -5.50
C PHE A 140 5.61 8.34 -5.01
N GLU A 141 6.35 9.21 -5.67
CA GLU A 141 7.74 9.51 -5.34
C GLU A 141 7.83 10.21 -3.97
N ASP A 142 6.96 11.19 -3.70
CA ASP A 142 6.94 11.89 -2.41
C ASP A 142 6.49 10.95 -1.27
N GLY A 143 5.53 10.05 -1.52
CA GLY A 143 5.15 9.02 -0.57
C GLY A 143 6.33 8.11 -0.20
N PHE A 144 7.10 7.65 -1.19
CA PHE A 144 8.30 6.86 -0.91
C PHE A 144 9.41 7.66 -0.23
N ARG A 145 9.55 8.95 -0.56
CA ARG A 145 10.52 9.85 0.09
C ARG A 145 10.19 10.05 1.57
N GLU A 146 8.91 10.24 1.91
CA GLU A 146 8.44 10.34 3.28
C GLU A 146 8.61 9.01 4.06
N MET A 147 8.31 7.88 3.43
CA MET A 147 8.58 6.58 4.03
C MET A 147 10.09 6.38 4.28
N ALA A 148 10.93 6.76 3.32
CA ALA A 148 12.40 6.68 3.47
C ALA A 148 12.91 7.59 4.58
N ARG A 149 12.38 8.82 4.72
CA ARG A 149 12.70 9.74 5.81
C ARG A 149 12.38 9.14 7.19
N ALA A 150 11.22 8.53 7.32
CA ALA A 150 10.76 7.93 8.58
C ALA A 150 11.56 6.70 9.02
N VAL A 151 12.23 6.03 8.08
CA VAL A 151 12.99 4.80 8.32
C VAL A 151 14.46 5.11 8.51
N ARG A 152 15.09 4.45 9.49
CA ARG A 152 16.52 4.59 9.75
C ARG A 152 17.38 4.10 8.56
N VAL A 153 18.59 4.58 8.48
CA VAL A 153 19.61 4.07 7.52
C VAL A 153 19.75 2.55 7.64
N GLY A 154 19.77 1.86 6.51
CA GLY A 154 19.80 0.40 6.43
C GLY A 154 18.45 -0.28 6.69
N GLY A 155 17.42 0.47 7.08
CA GLY A 155 16.06 -0.03 7.20
C GLY A 155 15.36 -0.18 5.84
N ARG A 156 14.17 -0.75 5.82
CA ARG A 156 13.48 -1.13 4.57
C ARG A 156 12.18 -0.37 4.34
N VAL A 157 11.94 -0.03 3.09
CA VAL A 157 10.64 0.43 2.60
C VAL A 157 10.04 -0.66 1.73
N VAL A 158 8.81 -1.09 2.05
CA VAL A 158 8.11 -2.19 1.38
C VAL A 158 6.80 -1.69 0.81
N CYS A 159 6.57 -1.93 -0.48
CA CYS A 159 5.33 -1.61 -1.16
C CYS A 159 4.70 -2.88 -1.73
N LEU A 160 3.50 -3.19 -1.28
CA LEU A 160 2.64 -4.24 -1.84
C LEU A 160 1.48 -3.58 -2.58
N GLU A 161 1.39 -3.78 -3.90
CA GLU A 161 0.31 -3.14 -4.67
C GLU A 161 -0.22 -4.08 -5.76
N LEU A 162 -1.46 -3.84 -6.19
CA LEU A 162 -2.01 -4.48 -7.37
C LEU A 162 -1.19 -4.10 -8.59
N SER A 163 -1.05 -5.03 -9.52
CA SER A 163 -0.27 -4.86 -10.73
C SER A 163 -0.97 -5.55 -11.90
N VAL A 164 -0.55 -5.22 -13.10
CA VAL A 164 -1.05 -5.88 -14.31
C VAL A 164 -0.05 -6.96 -14.72
N PRO A 165 -0.51 -8.21 -14.98
CA PRO A 165 0.35 -9.26 -15.48
C PRO A 165 1.13 -8.82 -16.73
N PRO A 166 2.43 -9.13 -16.84
CA PRO A 166 3.27 -8.71 -17.98
C PRO A 166 2.87 -9.39 -19.30
N SER A 167 2.25 -10.56 -19.22
CA SER A 167 1.70 -11.24 -20.40
C SER A 167 0.46 -10.49 -20.90
N ARG A 168 0.51 -10.04 -22.17
CA ARG A 168 -0.59 -9.31 -22.82
C ARG A 168 -1.92 -10.08 -22.79
N LEU A 169 -1.89 -11.40 -22.88
CA LEU A 169 -3.05 -12.26 -22.84
C LEU A 169 -3.61 -12.37 -21.41
N LEU A 170 -2.74 -12.66 -20.44
CA LEU A 170 -3.11 -12.74 -19.01
C LEU A 170 -3.56 -11.36 -18.49
N GLY A 171 -2.91 -10.28 -18.91
CA GLY A 171 -3.29 -8.91 -18.55
C GLY A 171 -4.69 -8.57 -19.02
N LYS A 172 -5.03 -8.87 -20.29
CA LYS A 172 -6.40 -8.67 -20.82
C LYS A 172 -7.44 -9.50 -20.06
N PHE A 173 -7.13 -10.76 -19.79
CA PHE A 173 -8.02 -11.65 -19.03
C PHE A 173 -8.25 -11.16 -17.61
N TYR A 174 -7.17 -10.79 -16.91
CA TYR A 174 -7.23 -10.24 -15.55
C TYR A 174 -8.01 -8.92 -15.49
N SER A 175 -7.70 -7.98 -16.39
CA SER A 175 -8.43 -6.71 -16.47
C SER A 175 -9.91 -6.92 -16.81
N GLY A 176 -10.23 -7.89 -17.67
CA GLY A 176 -11.61 -8.24 -18.00
C GLY A 176 -12.39 -8.78 -16.80
N ILE A 177 -11.81 -9.71 -16.05
CA ILE A 177 -12.41 -10.23 -14.80
C ILE A 177 -12.60 -9.09 -13.81
N PHE A 178 -11.58 -8.26 -13.60
CA PHE A 178 -11.61 -7.19 -12.61
C PHE A 178 -12.65 -6.11 -12.96
N ARG A 179 -12.81 -5.76 -14.24
CA ARG A 179 -13.83 -4.83 -14.74
C ARG A 179 -15.26 -5.32 -14.51
N VAL A 180 -15.47 -6.63 -14.50
CA VAL A 180 -16.81 -7.21 -14.26
C VAL A 180 -17.04 -7.47 -12.78
N SER A 181 -16.04 -8.05 -12.08
CA SER A 181 -16.21 -8.46 -10.69
C SER A 181 -16.28 -7.28 -9.71
N ALA A 182 -15.50 -6.21 -9.92
CA ALA A 182 -15.50 -5.08 -9.01
C ALA A 182 -16.85 -4.35 -8.95
N PRO A 183 -17.50 -3.95 -10.06
CA PRO A 183 -18.83 -3.35 -10.02
C PRO A 183 -19.93 -4.31 -9.53
N ALA A 184 -19.84 -5.62 -9.84
CA ALA A 184 -20.78 -6.63 -9.37
C ALA A 184 -20.70 -6.77 -7.83
N MET A 185 -19.50 -6.80 -7.28
CA MET A 185 -19.27 -6.81 -5.84
C MET A 185 -19.78 -5.53 -5.19
N GLY A 186 -19.49 -4.36 -5.80
CA GLY A 186 -20.01 -3.08 -5.34
C GLY A 186 -21.57 -3.06 -5.32
N ALA A 187 -22.22 -3.69 -6.30
CA ALA A 187 -23.67 -3.79 -6.33
C ALA A 187 -24.24 -4.66 -5.19
N ILE A 188 -23.61 -5.81 -4.90
CA ILE A 188 -23.99 -6.72 -3.81
C ILE A 188 -23.92 -5.98 -2.45
N PHE A 189 -22.91 -5.16 -2.23
CA PHE A 189 -22.72 -4.41 -0.99
C PHE A 189 -23.31 -3.00 -1.02
N ARG A 190 -24.15 -2.66 -2.04
CA ARG A 190 -24.76 -1.33 -2.24
C ARG A 190 -23.75 -0.18 -2.29
N ARG A 191 -22.56 -0.45 -2.84
CA ARG A 191 -21.42 0.48 -2.99
C ARG A 191 -20.91 0.52 -4.44
N ARG A 192 -21.81 0.48 -5.41
CA ARG A 192 -21.47 0.33 -6.83
C ARG A 192 -20.62 1.48 -7.37
N ALA A 193 -20.88 2.70 -6.94
CA ALA A 193 -20.15 3.89 -7.41
C ALA A 193 -18.67 3.86 -6.99
N GLU A 194 -18.39 3.45 -5.77
CA GLU A 194 -17.05 3.39 -5.19
C GLU A 194 -16.21 2.27 -5.83
N TYR A 195 -16.84 1.14 -6.16
CA TYR A 195 -16.16 0.00 -6.79
C TYR A 195 -15.99 0.13 -8.32
N THR A 196 -16.63 1.09 -8.97
CA THR A 196 -16.29 1.47 -10.35
C THR A 196 -14.98 2.26 -10.43
N TYR A 197 -14.54 2.91 -9.34
CA TYR A 197 -13.26 3.61 -9.27
C TYR A 197 -12.06 2.64 -9.32
N LEU A 198 -12.18 1.45 -8.73
CA LEU A 198 -11.07 0.50 -8.62
C LEU A 198 -10.47 0.09 -9.98
N PRO A 199 -11.24 -0.35 -10.99
CA PRO A 199 -10.69 -0.65 -12.32
C PRO A 199 -10.00 0.55 -12.95
N HIS A 200 -10.60 1.74 -12.85
CA HIS A 200 -10.02 2.98 -13.40
C HIS A 200 -8.70 3.38 -12.72
N SER A 201 -8.53 3.08 -11.43
CA SER A 201 -7.28 3.36 -10.71
C SER A 201 -6.11 2.49 -11.19
N LEU A 202 -6.41 1.36 -11.84
CA LEU A 202 -5.40 0.43 -12.37
C LEU A 202 -5.10 0.65 -13.87
N ASP A 203 -6.02 1.25 -14.64
CA ASP A 203 -5.85 1.40 -16.10
C ASP A 203 -4.57 2.18 -16.46
N ASP A 204 -4.18 3.18 -15.65
CA ASP A 204 -2.98 4.01 -15.85
C ASP A 204 -1.95 3.84 -14.72
N PHE A 205 -2.10 2.81 -13.88
CA PHE A 205 -1.16 2.57 -12.80
C PHE A 205 0.19 2.06 -13.35
N PRO A 206 1.33 2.54 -12.82
CA PRO A 206 2.65 2.16 -13.30
C PRO A 206 2.92 0.66 -13.21
N THR A 207 3.74 0.15 -14.12
CA THR A 207 4.23 -1.23 -14.06
C THR A 207 5.11 -1.44 -12.81
N ALA A 208 5.33 -2.70 -12.43
CA ALA A 208 6.21 -3.01 -11.31
C ALA A 208 7.62 -2.44 -11.50
N GLU A 209 8.14 -2.47 -12.74
CA GLU A 209 9.43 -1.87 -13.09
C GLU A 209 9.44 -0.35 -12.88
N ALA A 210 8.37 0.33 -13.27
CA ALA A 210 8.26 1.78 -13.12
C ALA A 210 8.15 2.19 -11.64
N ILE A 211 7.48 1.39 -10.80
CA ILE A 211 7.44 1.61 -9.35
C ILE A 211 8.84 1.42 -8.74
N ALA A 212 9.61 0.40 -9.15
CA ALA A 212 10.99 0.23 -8.68
C ALA A 212 11.84 1.46 -8.99
N VAL A 213 11.77 1.98 -10.22
CA VAL A 213 12.46 3.23 -10.61
C VAL A 213 11.99 4.43 -9.78
N THR A 214 10.69 4.50 -9.43
CA THR A 214 10.17 5.58 -8.58
C THR A 214 10.75 5.48 -7.16
N MET A 215 10.90 4.26 -6.61
CA MET A 215 11.55 4.05 -5.31
C MET A 215 13.03 4.48 -5.33
N GLU A 216 13.76 4.18 -6.42
CA GLU A 216 15.15 4.61 -6.60
C GLU A 216 15.26 6.14 -6.64
N ARG A 217 14.37 6.83 -7.37
CA ARG A 217 14.28 8.29 -7.42
C ARG A 217 13.96 8.92 -6.05
N ALA A 218 13.21 8.22 -5.23
CA ALA A 218 12.93 8.63 -3.85
C ALA A 218 14.14 8.45 -2.90
N GLY A 219 15.29 7.96 -3.40
CA GLY A 219 16.52 7.80 -2.65
C GLY A 219 16.74 6.41 -2.04
N LEU A 220 15.88 5.46 -2.36
CA LEU A 220 16.06 4.06 -1.92
C LEU A 220 17.10 3.35 -2.78
N ARG A 221 17.86 2.43 -2.18
CA ARG A 221 18.86 1.59 -2.86
C ARG A 221 18.46 0.12 -2.79
N ASP A 222 19.16 -0.70 -3.57
CA ASP A 222 18.95 -2.14 -3.66
C ASP A 222 17.47 -2.47 -3.90
N VAL A 223 16.82 -1.66 -4.76
CA VAL A 223 15.41 -1.81 -5.05
C VAL A 223 15.19 -3.05 -5.90
N GLY A 224 14.36 -3.94 -5.39
CA GLY A 224 13.93 -5.14 -6.09
C GLY A 224 12.43 -5.37 -5.95
N PHE A 225 11.87 -6.19 -6.83
CA PHE A 225 10.46 -6.58 -6.72
C PHE A 225 10.22 -8.03 -7.12
N SER A 226 9.13 -8.57 -6.61
CA SER A 226 8.62 -9.90 -6.96
C SER A 226 7.15 -9.81 -7.40
N ARG A 227 6.81 -10.47 -8.49
CA ARG A 227 5.42 -10.59 -8.93
C ARG A 227 4.73 -11.71 -8.19
N LEU A 228 3.53 -11.42 -7.69
CA LEU A 228 2.68 -12.37 -6.97
C LEU A 228 1.47 -12.73 -7.84
N ALA A 229 0.96 -13.96 -7.71
CA ALA A 229 -0.20 -14.45 -8.45
C ALA A 229 -0.13 -14.10 -9.95
N PHE A 230 0.93 -14.57 -10.63
CA PHE A 230 1.19 -14.33 -12.06
C PHE A 230 1.27 -12.86 -12.47
N GLY A 231 1.52 -11.95 -11.51
CA GLY A 231 1.64 -10.52 -11.73
C GLY A 231 0.37 -9.72 -11.42
N ALA A 232 -0.64 -10.33 -10.77
CA ALA A 232 -1.82 -9.61 -10.28
C ALA A 232 -1.50 -8.66 -9.13
N ALA A 233 -0.41 -8.90 -8.41
CA ALA A 233 0.18 -7.99 -7.45
C ALA A 233 1.71 -8.00 -7.59
N ALA A 234 2.35 -6.94 -7.10
CA ALA A 234 3.79 -6.82 -6.99
C ALA A 234 4.19 -6.40 -5.58
N LEU A 235 5.28 -6.98 -5.10
CA LEU A 235 5.89 -6.67 -3.83
C LEU A 235 7.28 -6.07 -4.10
N HIS A 236 7.46 -4.80 -3.76
CA HIS A 236 8.71 -4.08 -3.91
C HIS A 236 9.39 -3.89 -2.55
N VAL A 237 10.69 -3.89 -2.55
CA VAL A 237 11.52 -3.63 -1.37
C VAL A 237 12.68 -2.75 -1.79
N GLY A 238 12.95 -1.71 -1.00
CA GLY A 238 14.15 -0.88 -1.13
C GLY A 238 14.76 -0.62 0.24
N THR A 239 16.03 -0.33 0.29
CA THR A 239 16.81 -0.03 1.51
C THR A 239 17.06 1.47 1.59
N VAL A 240 16.92 2.05 2.79
CA VAL A 240 17.23 3.46 3.02
C VAL A 240 18.74 3.64 3.02
N ALA A 241 19.24 4.49 2.11
CA ALA A 241 20.66 4.80 2.00
C ALA A 241 21.12 5.73 3.14
N GLY A 242 22.32 5.54 3.60
CA GLY A 242 23.03 6.55 4.39
C GLY A 242 23.38 7.76 3.53
N PRO A 243 23.77 8.90 4.16
CA PRO A 243 24.32 10.01 3.42
C PRO A 243 25.50 9.52 2.59
N THR A 244 25.48 9.83 1.28
CA THR A 244 26.65 9.58 0.44
C THR A 244 27.77 10.46 0.97
N THR A 245 28.78 9.82 1.59
CA THR A 245 30.04 10.53 1.88
C THR A 245 30.63 10.99 0.55
N PRO A 246 30.95 12.28 0.41
CA PRO A 246 31.53 12.82 -0.83
C PRO A 246 32.88 12.21 -1.15
#